data_f9d7a82c4f9ffdc1597d629dd9297086
#
_entry.id   f9d7a82c4f9ffdc1597d629dd9297086
#
_cell.length_a   1.000
_cell.length_b   1.000
_cell.length_c   1.000
_cell.angle_alpha   90.00
_cell.angle_beta   90.00
_cell.angle_gamma   90.00
#
_symmetry.space_group_name_H-M   'P 1'
#
loop_
_entity.id
_entity.type
_entity.pdbx_description
1 polymer ?
#
loop_
_entity_poly.entity_id
_entity_poly.type
_entity_poly.pdbx_seq_one_letter_code
_entity_poly.pdbx_strand_id
1 'polypeptide(L)'
;MTRAETCLVNRSDVRRRATALGCLLLAGSLALTGCSSKDSKPDAKVPASRVGSTGKPTSAPSASATASGTAGTVTAASLSDTQLGYTITAIPAGLDTKRVAILEDFVAYDHMSWKLWVGGGQDTSKVPTVTTGNLQQQLISDAATLQNTGQKAKTPVKVAISEVAMSADGQSATVSYCVDMTQVTYVDAQGKDVTEPSNKVRIPAKNTMVPGSNGHWLASEEEETGEPNTCKVG
;
A
#
# COMPACT_ATOMS: atom_id res chain seq x y z
N MET A 1 3.93 24.20 34.64
CA MET A 1 2.87 23.36 34.11
C MET A 1 3.01 23.35 32.61
N THR A 2 3.80 22.40 32.09
CA THR A 2 4.10 22.24 30.66
C THR A 2 2.92 21.49 30.03
N ARG A 3 2.20 22.15 29.13
CA ARG A 3 1.12 21.55 28.35
C ARG A 3 1.75 20.53 27.41
N ALA A 4 1.57 19.26 27.68
CA ALA A 4 1.89 18.21 26.73
C ALA A 4 0.92 18.36 25.55
N GLU A 5 1.41 18.87 24.42
CA GLU A 5 0.69 18.82 23.16
C GLU A 5 0.58 17.34 22.77
N THR A 6 -0.58 16.76 22.99
CA THR A 6 -0.91 15.40 22.56
C THR A 6 -1.02 15.45 21.04
N CYS A 7 0.05 15.02 20.36
CA CYS A 7 0.08 14.91 18.91
C CYS A 7 -0.92 13.79 18.52
N LEU A 8 -2.12 14.18 18.11
CA LEU A 8 -3.13 13.25 17.63
C LEU A 8 -2.65 12.65 16.30
N VAL A 9 -2.47 11.34 16.30
CA VAL A 9 -2.13 10.61 15.08
C VAL A 9 -3.40 10.43 14.27
N ASN A 10 -3.47 11.14 13.17
CA ASN A 10 -4.51 11.02 12.18
C ASN A 10 -3.99 10.21 10.98
N ARG A 11 -4.76 9.28 10.44
CA ARG A 11 -4.41 8.53 9.25
C ARG A 11 -4.04 9.44 8.06
N SER A 12 -4.72 10.58 7.91
CA SER A 12 -4.42 11.59 6.89
C SER A 12 -3.15 12.42 7.21
N ASP A 13 -2.84 12.70 8.48
CA ASP A 13 -1.64 13.46 8.85
C ASP A 13 -0.37 12.64 8.71
N VAL A 14 -0.43 11.34 8.97
CA VAL A 14 0.68 10.42 8.74
C VAL A 14 1.00 10.35 7.24
N ARG A 15 -0.02 10.32 6.38
CA ARG A 15 0.14 10.34 4.93
C ARG A 15 0.73 11.67 4.42
N ARG A 16 0.33 12.83 4.98
CA ARG A 16 0.85 14.16 4.60
C ARG A 16 2.30 14.40 5.02
N ARG A 17 2.78 13.79 6.10
CA ARG A 17 4.16 13.97 6.57
C ARG A 17 5.20 13.28 5.69
N ALA A 18 4.85 12.24 4.97
CA ALA A 18 5.74 11.59 4.02
C ALA A 18 6.12 12.49 2.83
N THR A 19 5.28 13.47 2.46
CA THR A 19 5.53 14.43 1.38
C THR A 19 6.30 15.69 1.83
N ALA A 20 6.42 15.95 3.14
CA ALA A 20 6.99 17.20 3.66
C ALA A 20 8.48 17.14 4.06
N LEU A 21 9.16 16.00 3.91
CA LEU A 21 10.60 15.87 4.23
C LEU A 21 11.54 16.25 3.07
N GLY A 22 11.05 16.98 2.08
CA GLY A 22 11.77 17.39 0.89
C GLY A 22 12.29 18.82 0.86
N CYS A 23 12.40 19.57 1.97
CA CYS A 23 13.01 20.91 1.94
C CYS A 23 13.55 21.33 3.31
N LEU A 24 14.80 20.98 3.60
CA LEU A 24 15.71 21.78 4.45
C LEU A 24 17.12 21.19 4.45
N LEU A 25 17.87 21.45 3.38
CA LEU A 25 19.32 21.48 3.42
C LEU A 25 19.76 22.88 3.02
N LEU A 26 19.89 23.75 4.00
CA LEU A 26 20.57 25.02 3.88
C LEU A 26 22.03 24.84 4.27
N ALA A 27 22.87 25.14 3.31
CA ALA A 27 24.17 25.83 3.41
C ALA A 27 25.06 25.52 4.63
N GLY A 28 26.12 24.81 4.39
CA GLY A 28 27.33 24.80 5.19
C GLY A 28 28.52 24.55 4.29
N SER A 29 29.07 25.65 3.72
CA SER A 29 30.32 25.66 3.00
C SER A 29 31.46 25.40 3.96
N LEU A 30 32.33 24.41 3.70
CA LEU A 30 33.73 24.42 4.11
C LEU A 30 34.57 23.70 3.05
N ALA A 31 35.40 24.50 2.40
CA ALA A 31 36.44 24.08 1.51
C ALA A 31 37.52 23.35 2.29
N LEU A 32 38.08 22.28 1.71
CA LEU A 32 39.50 21.91 1.89
C LEU A 32 39.97 21.10 0.66
N THR A 33 40.90 21.69 0.05
CA THR A 33 41.88 21.30 -0.98
C THR A 33 42.55 19.95 -0.77
N GLY A 34 42.89 19.25 -1.86
CA GLY A 34 44.06 18.40 -1.82
C GLY A 34 44.13 17.23 -2.84
N CYS A 35 44.79 17.45 -3.99
CA CYS A 35 45.73 16.59 -4.72
C CYS A 35 45.37 15.16 -5.10
N SER A 36 45.19 14.89 -6.38
CA SER A 36 46.17 14.40 -7.36
C SER A 36 46.75 13.00 -7.16
N SER A 37 46.49 12.09 -8.10
CA SER A 37 47.44 11.26 -8.86
C SER A 37 46.70 10.11 -9.54
N LYS A 38 46.66 10.12 -10.83
CA LYS A 38 47.40 9.34 -11.89
C LYS A 38 47.07 7.86 -12.04
N ASP A 39 46.56 7.59 -13.23
CA ASP A 39 46.90 6.52 -14.20
C ASP A 39 47.06 5.07 -13.71
N SER A 40 46.26 4.20 -14.30
CA SER A 40 46.76 3.08 -15.10
C SER A 40 45.61 2.27 -15.72
N LYS A 41 45.51 2.33 -17.05
CA LYS A 41 45.03 1.21 -17.87
C LYS A 41 46.20 0.21 -18.02
N PRO A 42 45.96 -1.09 -18.19
CA PRO A 42 46.00 -1.58 -19.57
C PRO A 42 44.97 -2.68 -19.91
N ASP A 43 44.76 -2.75 -21.21
CA ASP A 43 44.11 -3.75 -22.02
C ASP A 43 44.49 -5.20 -21.71
N ALA A 44 43.52 -6.12 -21.85
CA ALA A 44 43.83 -7.47 -22.28
C ALA A 44 42.66 -8.09 -23.07
N LYS A 45 43.02 -8.42 -24.28
CA LYS A 45 42.37 -9.07 -25.41
C LYS A 45 41.56 -10.34 -25.06
N VAL A 46 40.47 -10.46 -25.86
CA VAL A 46 39.70 -11.66 -26.20
C VAL A 46 40.61 -12.80 -26.75
N PRO A 47 40.20 -14.07 -26.61
CA PRO A 47 39.88 -14.79 -27.84
C PRO A 47 38.52 -15.51 -27.85
N ALA A 48 37.91 -15.44 -29.01
CA ALA A 48 36.79 -16.24 -29.44
C ALA A 48 37.17 -17.72 -29.62
N SER A 49 36.30 -18.62 -29.19
CA SER A 49 36.27 -19.98 -29.70
C SER A 49 34.84 -20.39 -30.02
N ARG A 50 34.59 -20.54 -31.30
CA ARG A 50 33.44 -21.21 -31.89
C ARG A 50 33.57 -22.71 -31.65
N VAL A 51 32.51 -23.39 -31.19
CA VAL A 51 32.18 -24.73 -31.66
C VAL A 51 30.66 -24.81 -31.74
N GLY A 52 30.17 -25.11 -32.92
CA GLY A 52 28.78 -25.41 -33.21
C GLY A 52 28.41 -26.81 -32.73
N SER A 53 27.14 -26.95 -32.36
CA SER A 53 26.47 -28.27 -32.38
C SER A 53 25.01 -28.05 -32.70
N THR A 54 24.64 -28.61 -33.85
CA THR A 54 23.29 -28.77 -34.37
C THR A 54 22.54 -29.77 -33.51
N GLY A 55 21.50 -29.35 -32.80
CA GLY A 55 20.57 -30.20 -32.09
C GLY A 55 19.13 -29.88 -32.54
N LYS A 56 18.52 -30.85 -33.21
CA LYS A 56 17.15 -30.93 -33.72
C LYS A 56 16.12 -30.56 -32.64
N PRO A 57 15.08 -29.77 -32.94
CA PRO A 57 14.02 -29.50 -31.97
C PRO A 57 13.09 -30.70 -31.82
N THR A 58 13.08 -31.28 -30.65
CA THR A 58 12.05 -32.25 -30.24
C THR A 58 10.86 -31.48 -29.70
N SER A 59 9.75 -31.58 -30.39
CA SER A 59 8.45 -31.04 -29.98
C SER A 59 8.01 -31.71 -28.68
N ALA A 60 7.94 -30.95 -27.56
CA ALA A 60 7.26 -31.38 -26.35
C ALA A 60 5.76 -31.05 -26.46
N PRO A 61 4.86 -31.94 -26.03
CA PRO A 61 3.42 -31.68 -26.10
C PRO A 61 3.02 -30.57 -25.16
N SER A 62 2.35 -29.58 -25.72
CA SER A 62 1.68 -28.49 -24.99
C SER A 62 0.57 -29.08 -24.13
N ALA A 63 0.81 -29.23 -22.84
CA ALA A 63 -0.25 -29.51 -21.89
C ALA A 63 -1.04 -28.20 -21.66
N SER A 64 -2.12 -28.03 -22.41
CA SER A 64 -3.18 -27.06 -22.09
C SER A 64 -3.83 -27.50 -20.79
N ALA A 65 -3.37 -26.98 -19.68
CA ALA A 65 -4.11 -27.02 -18.44
C ALA A 65 -5.22 -25.94 -18.51
N THR A 66 -6.37 -26.33 -19.04
CA THR A 66 -7.62 -25.59 -18.92
C THR A 66 -8.10 -25.76 -17.48
N ALA A 67 -7.63 -24.93 -16.56
CA ALA A 67 -8.26 -24.77 -15.28
C ALA A 67 -9.45 -23.81 -15.45
N SER A 68 -10.58 -24.35 -15.92
CA SER A 68 -11.89 -23.70 -15.77
C SER A 68 -12.34 -23.87 -14.32
N GLY A 69 -11.69 -23.15 -13.41
CA GLY A 69 -12.26 -22.85 -12.12
C GLY A 69 -13.35 -21.81 -12.36
N THR A 70 -14.58 -22.11 -11.99
CA THR A 70 -15.67 -21.15 -11.89
C THR A 70 -15.24 -20.14 -10.83
N ALA A 71 -14.65 -19.03 -11.24
CA ALA A 71 -14.34 -17.94 -10.33
C ALA A 71 -15.68 -17.49 -9.75
N GLY A 72 -15.88 -17.71 -8.44
CA GLY A 72 -17.04 -17.18 -7.74
C GLY A 72 -17.10 -15.67 -8.02
N THR A 73 -18.28 -15.17 -8.37
CA THR A 73 -18.45 -13.75 -8.69
C THR A 73 -18.11 -12.93 -7.45
N VAL A 74 -16.98 -12.22 -7.46
CA VAL A 74 -16.61 -11.29 -6.39
C VAL A 74 -17.63 -10.16 -6.37
N THR A 75 -18.15 -9.87 -5.19
CA THR A 75 -19.15 -8.80 -4.96
C THR A 75 -18.67 -7.86 -3.87
N ALA A 76 -19.20 -6.64 -3.85
CA ALA A 76 -18.93 -5.69 -2.77
C ALA A 76 -19.28 -6.29 -1.38
N ALA A 77 -20.38 -7.05 -1.30
CA ALA A 77 -20.80 -7.71 -0.06
C ALA A 77 -19.81 -8.80 0.40
N SER A 78 -19.27 -9.62 -0.53
CA SER A 78 -18.30 -10.67 -0.19
C SER A 78 -16.94 -10.12 0.27
N LEU A 79 -16.64 -8.88 -0.08
CA LEU A 79 -15.41 -8.17 0.30
C LEU A 79 -15.57 -7.29 1.55
N SER A 80 -16.78 -7.19 2.12
CA SER A 80 -17.05 -6.43 3.34
C SER A 80 -16.80 -7.27 4.59
N ASP A 81 -16.37 -6.63 5.69
CA ASP A 81 -16.19 -7.24 7.01
C ASP A 81 -17.11 -6.54 8.04
N THR A 82 -18.27 -7.13 8.28
CA THR A 82 -19.27 -6.57 9.20
C THR A 82 -18.80 -6.56 10.66
N GLN A 83 -17.91 -7.47 11.05
CA GLN A 83 -17.36 -7.51 12.41
C GLN A 83 -16.38 -6.35 12.63
N LEU A 84 -15.63 -6.00 11.60
CA LEU A 84 -14.78 -4.83 11.61
C LEU A 84 -15.57 -3.53 11.41
N GLY A 85 -16.83 -3.59 10.97
CA GLY A 85 -17.59 -2.42 10.54
C GLY A 85 -17.03 -1.80 9.25
N TYR A 86 -16.44 -2.62 8.39
CA TYR A 86 -15.86 -2.25 7.10
C TYR A 86 -16.80 -2.65 5.97
N THR A 87 -17.21 -1.69 5.15
CA THR A 87 -18.16 -1.93 4.07
C THR A 87 -17.58 -1.49 2.72
N ILE A 88 -17.49 -2.42 1.77
CA ILE A 88 -17.28 -2.09 0.36
C ILE A 88 -18.64 -1.72 -0.22
N THR A 89 -18.77 -0.51 -0.76
CA THR A 89 -20.04 -0.01 -1.33
C THR A 89 -20.11 -0.16 -2.84
N ALA A 90 -18.96 -0.19 -3.52
CA ALA A 90 -18.87 -0.40 -4.96
C ALA A 90 -17.54 -1.06 -5.34
N ILE A 91 -17.57 -1.83 -6.42
CA ILE A 91 -16.41 -2.38 -7.11
C ILE A 91 -16.56 -2.17 -8.62
N PRO A 92 -15.46 -2.08 -9.39
CA PRO A 92 -15.54 -1.99 -10.85
C PRO A 92 -16.21 -3.21 -11.47
N ALA A 93 -16.98 -3.00 -12.52
CA ALA A 93 -17.56 -4.09 -13.31
C ALA A 93 -16.56 -4.63 -14.35
N GLY A 94 -16.73 -5.87 -14.78
CA GLY A 94 -15.99 -6.43 -15.90
C GLY A 94 -14.50 -6.72 -15.63
N LEU A 95 -14.12 -6.92 -14.38
CA LEU A 95 -12.76 -7.31 -14.02
C LEU A 95 -12.45 -8.72 -14.55
N ASP A 96 -11.29 -8.88 -15.17
CA ASP A 96 -10.73 -10.20 -15.48
C ASP A 96 -10.18 -10.88 -14.22
N THR A 97 -9.88 -12.17 -14.32
CA THR A 97 -9.39 -12.98 -13.18
C THR A 97 -8.17 -12.37 -12.48
N LYS A 98 -7.24 -11.75 -13.23
CA LYS A 98 -6.04 -11.15 -12.66
C LYS A 98 -6.38 -9.87 -11.87
N ARG A 99 -7.28 -9.04 -12.41
CA ARG A 99 -7.75 -7.83 -11.71
C ARG A 99 -8.61 -8.16 -10.49
N VAL A 100 -9.37 -9.25 -10.55
CA VAL A 100 -10.09 -9.78 -9.37
C VAL A 100 -9.11 -10.16 -8.27
N ALA A 101 -8.04 -10.89 -8.57
CA ALA A 101 -7.03 -11.25 -7.58
C ALA A 101 -6.34 -10.00 -6.97
N ILE A 102 -6.03 -8.98 -7.80
CA ILE A 102 -5.48 -7.72 -7.31
C ILE A 102 -6.47 -7.01 -6.37
N LEU A 103 -7.75 -7.00 -6.72
CA LEU A 103 -8.80 -6.41 -5.90
C LEU A 103 -8.92 -7.10 -4.53
N GLU A 104 -8.92 -8.45 -4.52
CA GLU A 104 -8.99 -9.24 -3.29
C GLU A 104 -7.77 -8.99 -2.39
N ASP A 105 -6.56 -8.95 -2.96
CA ASP A 105 -5.33 -8.67 -2.22
C ASP A 105 -5.27 -7.22 -1.71
N PHE A 106 -5.77 -6.24 -2.48
CA PHE A 106 -5.95 -4.87 -2.00
C PHE A 106 -6.91 -4.82 -0.79
N VAL A 107 -8.05 -5.50 -0.87
CA VAL A 107 -9.00 -5.54 0.24
C VAL A 107 -8.41 -6.23 1.47
N ALA A 108 -7.60 -7.29 1.28
CA ALA A 108 -6.88 -7.93 2.38
C ALA A 108 -5.91 -6.96 3.08
N TYR A 109 -5.20 -6.13 2.30
CA TYR A 109 -4.36 -5.06 2.81
C TYR A 109 -5.18 -4.03 3.59
N ASP A 110 -6.25 -3.49 3.01
CA ASP A 110 -7.03 -2.42 3.63
C ASP A 110 -7.74 -2.91 4.91
N HIS A 111 -8.28 -4.14 4.92
CA HIS A 111 -8.79 -4.79 6.13
C HIS A 111 -7.74 -4.89 7.24
N MET A 112 -6.51 -5.32 6.89
CA MET A 112 -5.42 -5.44 7.85
C MET A 112 -5.07 -4.05 8.41
N SER A 113 -4.98 -3.03 7.56
CA SER A 113 -4.74 -1.65 7.97
C SER A 113 -5.82 -1.17 8.97
N TRP A 114 -7.12 -1.39 8.67
CA TRP A 114 -8.20 -1.03 9.58
C TRP A 114 -8.19 -1.84 10.89
N LYS A 115 -7.82 -3.12 10.86
CA LYS A 115 -7.62 -3.92 12.09
C LYS A 115 -6.54 -3.36 12.99
N LEU A 116 -5.45 -2.82 12.43
CA LEU A 116 -4.44 -2.10 13.21
C LEU A 116 -5.02 -0.85 13.90
N TRP A 117 -5.77 -0.03 13.17
CA TRP A 117 -6.38 1.18 13.73
C TRP A 117 -7.41 0.86 14.81
N VAL A 118 -8.30 -0.09 14.59
CA VAL A 118 -9.32 -0.52 15.56
C VAL A 118 -8.68 -1.23 16.75
N GLY A 119 -7.65 -2.03 16.53
CA GLY A 119 -6.89 -2.73 17.57
C GLY A 119 -5.93 -1.85 18.36
N GLY A 120 -5.72 -0.58 17.99
CA GLY A 120 -4.72 0.28 18.62
C GLY A 120 -3.29 -0.18 18.36
N GLY A 121 -3.02 -0.70 17.18
CA GLY A 121 -1.69 -1.12 16.73
C GLY A 121 -1.19 -2.47 17.26
N GLN A 122 -2.04 -3.26 17.92
CA GLN A 122 -1.60 -4.42 18.72
C GLN A 122 -1.02 -5.58 17.91
N ASP A 123 -1.48 -5.86 16.70
CA ASP A 123 -1.00 -7.02 15.93
C ASP A 123 -0.46 -6.61 14.56
N THR A 124 0.85 -6.49 14.48
CA THR A 124 1.57 -6.19 13.23
C THR A 124 2.05 -7.43 12.48
N SER A 125 1.80 -8.63 12.98
CA SER A 125 2.34 -9.89 12.41
C SER A 125 1.90 -10.14 10.96
N LYS A 126 0.73 -9.62 10.60
CA LYS A 126 0.16 -9.75 9.25
C LYS A 126 0.59 -8.64 8.29
N VAL A 127 1.19 -7.55 8.76
CA VAL A 127 1.62 -6.44 7.90
C VAL A 127 2.52 -6.92 6.76
N PRO A 128 3.57 -7.75 7.00
CA PRO A 128 4.45 -8.21 5.91
C PRO A 128 3.78 -9.17 4.91
N THR A 129 2.62 -9.72 5.24
CA THR A 129 1.93 -10.66 4.34
C THR A 129 1.07 -9.97 3.28
N VAL A 130 0.77 -8.68 3.46
CA VAL A 130 -0.09 -7.88 2.57
C VAL A 130 0.56 -6.59 2.10
N THR A 131 1.76 -6.27 2.61
CA THR A 131 2.48 -5.02 2.26
C THR A 131 3.96 -5.26 2.00
N THR A 132 4.61 -4.30 1.35
CA THR A 132 6.04 -4.27 1.11
C THR A 132 6.58 -2.83 1.08
N GLY A 133 7.90 -2.69 1.06
CA GLY A 133 8.57 -1.39 0.88
C GLY A 133 8.27 -0.36 1.97
N ASN A 134 8.13 0.90 1.56
CA ASN A 134 7.90 2.02 2.47
C ASN A 134 6.57 1.94 3.19
N LEU A 135 5.51 1.47 2.51
CA LEU A 135 4.18 1.33 3.11
C LEU A 135 4.18 0.37 4.29
N GLN A 136 4.92 -0.74 4.18
CA GLN A 136 5.10 -1.69 5.29
C GLN A 136 5.74 -1.03 6.51
N GLN A 137 6.82 -0.27 6.31
CA GLN A 137 7.51 0.42 7.40
C GLN A 137 6.62 1.50 8.03
N GLN A 138 5.86 2.22 7.21
CA GLN A 138 4.92 3.22 7.69
C GLN A 138 3.84 2.61 8.57
N LEU A 139 3.19 1.53 8.14
CA LEU A 139 2.15 0.87 8.95
C LEU A 139 2.67 0.34 10.28
N ILE A 140 3.91 -0.18 10.31
CA ILE A 140 4.55 -0.61 11.57
C ILE A 140 4.80 0.59 12.49
N SER A 141 5.25 1.71 11.94
CA SER A 141 5.47 2.97 12.69
C SER A 141 4.15 3.53 13.22
N ASP A 142 3.10 3.51 12.41
CA ASP A 142 1.76 3.96 12.80
C ASP A 142 1.19 3.09 13.92
N ALA A 143 1.35 1.78 13.82
CA ALA A 143 0.95 0.84 14.85
C ALA A 143 1.67 1.13 16.18
N ALA A 144 2.98 1.38 16.15
CA ALA A 144 3.74 1.76 17.34
C ALA A 144 3.24 3.08 17.93
N THR A 145 2.86 4.05 17.11
CA THR A 145 2.31 5.32 17.56
C THR A 145 0.94 5.14 18.22
N LEU A 146 0.06 4.30 17.64
CA LEU A 146 -1.23 3.96 18.26
C LEU A 146 -1.03 3.29 19.64
N GLN A 147 -0.09 2.36 19.75
CA GLN A 147 0.24 1.71 21.03
C GLN A 147 0.73 2.72 22.07
N ASN A 148 1.64 3.62 21.69
CA ASN A 148 2.22 4.61 22.59
C ASN A 148 1.20 5.66 23.05
N THR A 149 0.24 6.03 22.20
CA THR A 149 -0.82 7.00 22.53
C THR A 149 -2.06 6.36 23.15
N GLY A 150 -2.21 5.04 23.05
CA GLY A 150 -3.40 4.31 23.46
C GLY A 150 -4.63 4.61 22.60
N GLN A 151 -4.43 5.25 21.45
CA GLN A 151 -5.53 5.62 20.56
C GLN A 151 -6.04 4.44 19.75
N LYS A 152 -7.34 4.46 19.46
CA LYS A 152 -8.02 3.46 18.64
C LYS A 152 -9.06 4.12 17.76
N ALA A 153 -9.23 3.60 16.55
CA ALA A 153 -10.38 3.94 15.72
C ALA A 153 -11.60 3.11 16.11
N LYS A 154 -12.78 3.71 15.97
CA LYS A 154 -14.08 3.03 15.97
C LYS A 154 -14.72 3.23 14.60
N THR A 155 -15.11 2.16 13.98
CA THR A 155 -15.85 2.12 12.71
C THR A 155 -17.34 2.44 12.95
N PRO A 156 -18.18 2.70 11.92
CA PRO A 156 -18.04 2.15 10.57
C PRO A 156 -17.15 2.99 9.64
N VAL A 157 -16.57 2.30 8.66
CA VAL A 157 -15.88 2.88 7.51
C VAL A 157 -16.47 2.30 6.22
N LYS A 158 -16.54 3.13 5.16
CA LYS A 158 -17.01 2.69 3.85
C LYS A 158 -15.95 2.94 2.79
N VAL A 159 -15.84 2.03 1.83
CA VAL A 159 -14.89 2.12 0.72
C VAL A 159 -15.63 1.86 -0.59
N ALA A 160 -15.44 2.74 -1.57
CA ALA A 160 -15.87 2.52 -2.94
C ALA A 160 -14.65 2.40 -3.84
N ILE A 161 -14.47 1.25 -4.48
CA ILE A 161 -13.36 1.00 -5.39
C ILE A 161 -13.84 1.34 -6.79
N SER A 162 -13.17 2.28 -7.46
CA SER A 162 -13.58 2.82 -8.76
C SER A 162 -12.81 2.20 -9.92
N GLU A 163 -11.57 1.73 -9.68
CA GLU A 163 -10.72 1.22 -10.75
C GLU A 163 -9.69 0.22 -10.21
N VAL A 164 -9.39 -0.80 -11.03
CA VAL A 164 -8.22 -1.66 -10.90
C VAL A 164 -7.49 -1.66 -12.25
N ALA A 165 -6.42 -0.88 -12.35
CA ALA A 165 -5.62 -0.72 -13.55
C ALA A 165 -4.27 -1.45 -13.41
N MET A 166 -3.88 -2.19 -14.46
CA MET A 166 -2.58 -2.86 -14.51
C MET A 166 -1.61 -2.09 -15.37
N SER A 167 -0.34 -2.02 -14.96
CA SER A 167 0.73 -1.47 -15.80
C SER A 167 0.90 -2.31 -17.09
N ALA A 168 1.42 -1.69 -18.14
CA ALA A 168 1.58 -2.34 -19.45
C ALA A 168 2.52 -3.55 -19.39
N ASP A 169 3.51 -3.54 -18.52
CA ASP A 169 4.44 -4.64 -18.29
C ASP A 169 3.91 -5.71 -17.32
N GLY A 170 2.76 -5.45 -16.69
CA GLY A 170 2.14 -6.37 -15.73
C GLY A 170 2.89 -6.52 -14.41
N GLN A 171 3.87 -5.65 -14.12
CA GLN A 171 4.69 -5.69 -12.90
C GLN A 171 4.14 -4.84 -11.76
N SER A 172 3.12 -4.04 -12.02
CA SER A 172 2.40 -3.29 -11.01
C SER A 172 0.93 -3.15 -11.37
N ALA A 173 0.13 -2.77 -10.39
CA ALA A 173 -1.25 -2.39 -10.59
C ALA A 173 -1.60 -1.23 -9.66
N THR A 174 -2.60 -0.45 -10.06
CA THR A 174 -3.14 0.64 -9.25
C THR A 174 -4.60 0.34 -8.93
N VAL A 175 -4.96 0.46 -7.67
CA VAL A 175 -6.35 0.41 -7.20
C VAL A 175 -6.75 1.82 -6.77
N SER A 176 -7.71 2.43 -7.49
CA SER A 176 -8.26 3.76 -7.14
C SER A 176 -9.54 3.58 -6.33
N TYR A 177 -9.68 4.33 -5.24
CA TYR A 177 -10.81 4.18 -4.32
C TYR A 177 -11.12 5.48 -3.58
N CYS A 178 -12.30 5.51 -2.97
CA CYS A 178 -12.73 6.53 -2.03
C CYS A 178 -12.96 5.87 -0.67
N VAL A 179 -12.35 6.38 0.38
CA VAL A 179 -12.64 5.96 1.74
C VAL A 179 -13.47 7.02 2.45
N ASP A 180 -14.60 6.62 3.05
CA ASP A 180 -15.47 7.49 3.84
C ASP A 180 -15.24 7.24 5.33
N MET A 181 -14.61 8.21 5.96
CA MET A 181 -14.33 8.23 7.41
C MET A 181 -15.28 9.18 8.17
N THR A 182 -16.34 9.68 7.55
CA THR A 182 -17.25 10.66 8.18
C THR A 182 -17.91 10.12 9.45
N GLN A 183 -18.04 8.79 9.58
CA GLN A 183 -18.61 8.10 10.75
C GLN A 183 -17.54 7.52 11.68
N VAL A 184 -16.28 7.50 11.26
CA VAL A 184 -15.18 6.98 12.09
C VAL A 184 -14.94 7.93 13.26
N THR A 185 -14.73 7.37 14.45
CA THR A 185 -14.30 8.13 15.63
C THR A 185 -12.98 7.58 16.15
N TYR A 186 -12.20 8.44 16.78
CA TYR A 186 -10.96 8.06 17.45
C TYR A 186 -11.14 8.26 18.95
N VAL A 187 -10.73 7.28 19.73
CA VAL A 187 -10.78 7.35 21.19
C VAL A 187 -9.39 7.21 21.78
N ASP A 188 -9.15 7.86 22.90
CA ASP A 188 -7.93 7.70 23.70
C ASP A 188 -7.96 6.42 24.56
N ALA A 189 -6.92 6.21 25.35
CA ALA A 189 -6.80 5.06 26.26
C ALA A 189 -7.91 4.99 27.31
N GLN A 190 -8.58 6.11 27.62
CA GLN A 190 -9.69 6.21 28.56
C GLN A 190 -11.04 6.05 27.87
N GLY A 191 -11.06 5.88 26.53
CA GLY A 191 -12.27 5.75 25.72
C GLY A 191 -12.96 7.07 25.40
N LYS A 192 -12.34 8.22 25.73
CA LYS A 192 -12.84 9.56 25.41
C LYS A 192 -12.68 9.81 23.91
N ASP A 193 -13.71 10.37 23.28
CA ASP A 193 -13.64 10.81 21.88
C ASP A 193 -12.63 11.95 21.73
N VAL A 194 -11.63 11.73 20.87
CA VAL A 194 -10.57 12.65 20.50
C VAL A 194 -10.53 12.89 19.00
N THR A 195 -11.67 12.67 18.34
CA THR A 195 -11.77 12.80 16.89
C THR A 195 -11.65 14.25 16.45
N GLU A 196 -10.63 14.56 15.67
CA GLU A 196 -10.51 15.86 15.04
C GLU A 196 -11.54 16.00 13.90
N PRO A 197 -12.18 17.18 13.72
CA PRO A 197 -13.12 17.40 12.63
C PRO A 197 -12.52 17.13 11.23
N SER A 198 -11.24 17.39 11.04
CA SER A 198 -10.48 17.13 9.82
C SER A 198 -10.41 15.63 9.45
N ASN A 199 -10.70 14.73 10.41
CA ASN A 199 -10.73 13.28 10.19
C ASN A 199 -12.08 12.77 9.70
N LYS A 200 -13.13 13.59 9.81
CA LYS A 200 -14.48 13.23 9.37
C LYS A 200 -14.72 13.61 7.92
N VAL A 201 -13.95 12.97 7.03
CA VAL A 201 -13.92 13.29 5.60
C VAL A 201 -13.98 12.05 4.73
N ARG A 202 -14.25 12.25 3.45
CA ARG A 202 -14.03 11.26 2.39
C ARG A 202 -12.73 11.59 1.69
N ILE A 203 -11.90 10.59 1.48
CA ILE A 203 -10.57 10.75 0.88
C ILE A 203 -10.50 9.93 -0.40
N PRO A 204 -10.28 10.58 -1.56
CA PRO A 204 -9.91 9.88 -2.77
C PRO A 204 -8.45 9.44 -2.66
N ALA A 205 -8.20 8.16 -2.90
CA ALA A 205 -6.88 7.58 -2.76
C ALA A 205 -6.61 6.56 -3.86
N LYS A 206 -5.35 6.25 -4.06
CA LYS A 206 -4.91 5.11 -4.85
C LYS A 206 -3.85 4.32 -4.09
N ASN A 207 -3.82 3.03 -4.36
CA ASN A 207 -2.81 2.13 -3.84
C ASN A 207 -2.05 1.48 -4.98
N THR A 208 -0.73 1.43 -4.89
CA THR A 208 0.11 0.68 -5.83
C THR A 208 0.32 -0.72 -5.30
N MET A 209 -0.06 -1.72 -6.10
CA MET A 209 0.10 -3.13 -5.84
C MET A 209 1.23 -3.70 -6.68
N VAL A 210 2.09 -4.55 -6.09
CA VAL A 210 3.18 -5.24 -6.78
C VAL A 210 3.13 -6.73 -6.53
N PRO A 211 3.58 -7.58 -7.47
CA PRO A 211 3.59 -9.03 -7.26
C PRO A 211 4.49 -9.43 -6.08
N GLY A 212 3.96 -10.22 -5.17
CA GLY A 212 4.72 -10.87 -4.11
C GLY A 212 5.25 -12.24 -4.53
N SER A 213 6.21 -12.76 -3.77
CA SER A 213 6.85 -14.06 -4.04
C SER A 213 5.92 -15.27 -3.84
N ASN A 214 4.82 -15.09 -3.13
CA ASN A 214 3.83 -16.13 -2.82
C ASN A 214 2.65 -16.20 -3.81
N GLY A 215 2.71 -15.42 -4.91
CA GLY A 215 1.64 -15.34 -5.91
C GLY A 215 0.52 -14.35 -5.57
N HIS A 216 0.57 -13.69 -4.40
CA HIS A 216 -0.32 -12.60 -4.02
C HIS A 216 0.27 -11.24 -4.42
N TRP A 217 -0.59 -10.24 -4.53
CA TRP A 217 -0.18 -8.86 -4.71
C TRP A 217 0.00 -8.18 -3.35
N LEU A 218 1.05 -7.40 -3.23
CA LEU A 218 1.38 -6.66 -2.00
C LEU A 218 1.20 -5.16 -2.24
N ALA A 219 0.57 -4.48 -1.28
CA ALA A 219 0.50 -3.04 -1.29
C ALA A 219 1.88 -2.44 -0.99
N SER A 220 2.39 -1.60 -1.88
CA SER A 220 3.73 -0.99 -1.78
C SER A 220 3.70 0.50 -1.51
N GLU A 221 2.62 1.16 -1.94
CA GLU A 221 2.48 2.60 -1.85
C GLU A 221 1.01 3.00 -1.76
N GLU A 222 0.70 4.02 -0.98
CA GLU A 222 -0.64 4.58 -0.87
C GLU A 222 -0.55 6.11 -0.92
N GLU A 223 -1.36 6.74 -1.77
CA GLU A 223 -1.38 8.20 -1.88
C GLU A 223 -2.81 8.74 -1.98
N GLU A 224 -3.03 9.93 -1.43
CA GLU A 224 -4.24 10.71 -1.63
C GLU A 224 -4.19 11.36 -3.02
N THR A 225 -5.28 11.25 -3.80
CA THR A 225 -5.28 11.68 -5.20
C THR A 225 -6.06 12.98 -5.46
N GLY A 226 -6.63 13.57 -4.42
CA GLY A 226 -7.41 14.78 -4.53
C GLY A 226 -7.81 15.36 -3.19
N GLU A 227 -8.52 16.48 -3.24
CA GLU A 227 -9.00 17.17 -2.04
C GLU A 227 -10.03 16.33 -1.27
N PRO A 228 -10.06 16.43 0.07
CA PRO A 228 -11.08 15.75 0.88
C PRO A 228 -12.50 16.09 0.42
N ASN A 229 -13.40 15.11 0.51
CA ASN A 229 -14.82 15.20 0.15
C ASN A 229 -15.13 15.37 -1.34
N THR A 230 -14.15 15.19 -2.23
CA THR A 230 -14.37 15.24 -3.69
C THR A 230 -14.83 13.91 -4.28
N CYS A 231 -14.69 12.80 -3.56
CA CYS A 231 -15.13 11.47 -3.99
C CYS A 231 -16.42 11.02 -3.30
N LYS A 232 -17.05 9.95 -3.83
CA LYS A 232 -18.32 9.41 -3.34
C LYS A 232 -18.21 7.92 -3.02
N VAL A 233 -18.96 7.46 -2.04
CA VAL A 233 -19.03 6.05 -1.59
C VAL A 233 -20.44 5.45 -1.73
N GLY A 234 -21.19 5.85 -2.75
CA GLY A 234 -22.53 5.32 -2.99
C GLY A 234 -23.61 6.02 -2.19
#